data_0ef97e7e6c4322ed2796a896e44bde71
#
_entry.id   0ef97e7e6c4322ed2796a896e44bde71
#
_cell.length_a   1.000
_cell.length_b   1.000
_cell.length_c   1.000
_cell.angle_alpha   90.00
_cell.angle_beta   90.00
_cell.angle_gamma   90.00
#
_symmetry.space_group_name_H-M   'P 1'
#
loop_
_entity.id
_entity.type
_entity.pdbx_description
1 polymer ?
#
loop_
_entity_poly.entity_id
_entity_poly.type
_entity_poly.pdbx_seq_one_letter_code
_entity_poly.pdbx_strand_id
1 'polypeptide(L)'
;FVLGCVEEQRAKYLYIQDHLNEVRAVFKPLGYAVLLYPAPMQAAALVNEHEGSQARLLKYESILLLVLRLLYLQKRESLAASADEVLVTVEEVQAELQKMNLPRKLDQQTLEKLMRTLRRYNLARPVGRLSGLDSRIEVFPTVLLALPDAALANAAAESARARDALGQVAR
;
A
#
# COMPACT_ATOMS: atom_id res chain seq x y z
N PHE A 1 -4.37 10.58 -0.34
CA PHE A 1 -4.22 10.34 -1.78
C PHE A 1 -2.74 10.35 -2.13
N VAL A 2 -2.26 9.36 -2.84
CA VAL A 2 -0.86 9.25 -3.27
C VAL A 2 -0.82 9.26 -4.79
N LEU A 3 -0.02 10.16 -5.38
CA LEU A 3 0.35 10.14 -6.79
C LEU A 3 1.68 9.43 -6.89
N GLY A 4 1.70 8.24 -7.48
CA GLY A 4 2.94 7.55 -7.80
C GLY A 4 3.49 7.96 -9.16
N CYS A 5 4.77 7.72 -9.40
CA CYS A 5 5.37 7.92 -10.71
C CYS A 5 5.00 6.77 -11.66
N VAL A 6 3.71 6.61 -11.94
CA VAL A 6 3.27 5.85 -13.11
C VAL A 6 3.37 6.80 -14.30
N GLU A 7 3.71 6.30 -15.48
CA GLU A 7 3.90 7.13 -16.68
C GLU A 7 2.76 8.13 -16.91
N GLU A 8 1.52 7.70 -16.68
CA GLU A 8 0.32 8.54 -16.77
C GLU A 8 0.27 9.69 -15.75
N GLN A 9 1.03 9.60 -14.65
CA GLN A 9 1.03 10.59 -13.56
C GLN A 9 2.35 11.36 -13.44
N ARG A 10 3.35 10.99 -14.24
CA ARG A 10 4.68 11.60 -14.21
C ARG A 10 4.65 13.11 -14.42
N ALA A 11 3.85 13.57 -15.39
CA ALA A 11 3.69 15.01 -15.64
C ALA A 11 3.12 15.76 -14.42
N LYS A 12 2.17 15.14 -13.69
CA LYS A 12 1.60 15.71 -12.45
C LYS A 12 2.64 15.73 -11.33
N TYR A 13 3.44 14.69 -11.21
CA TYR A 13 4.53 14.64 -10.21
C TYR A 13 5.55 15.74 -10.47
N LEU A 14 6.03 15.88 -11.69
CA LEU A 14 6.99 16.93 -12.09
C LEU A 14 6.41 18.33 -11.84
N TYR A 15 5.16 18.56 -12.22
CA TYR A 15 4.48 19.82 -11.92
C TYR A 15 4.45 20.13 -10.41
N ILE A 16 4.11 19.14 -9.57
CA ILE A 16 4.11 19.31 -8.11
C ILE A 16 5.53 19.57 -7.60
N GLN A 17 6.53 18.92 -8.17
CA GLN A 17 7.95 19.13 -7.81
C GLN A 17 8.39 20.56 -8.10
N ASP A 18 8.07 21.09 -9.27
CA ASP A 18 8.46 22.43 -9.71
C ASP A 18 7.70 23.54 -8.96
N HIS A 19 6.44 23.27 -8.56
CA HIS A 19 5.56 24.23 -7.89
C HIS A 19 5.19 23.84 -6.45
N LEU A 20 6.08 23.14 -5.74
CA LEU A 20 5.77 22.52 -4.44
C LEU A 20 5.23 23.52 -3.41
N ASN A 21 5.81 24.73 -3.34
CA ASN A 21 5.41 25.75 -2.37
C ASN A 21 4.00 26.31 -2.68
N GLU A 22 3.71 26.51 -3.95
CA GLU A 22 2.39 26.98 -4.41
C GLU A 22 1.31 25.93 -4.14
N VAL A 23 1.60 24.67 -4.46
CA VAL A 23 0.70 23.54 -4.20
C VAL A 23 0.45 23.40 -2.69
N ARG A 24 1.49 23.48 -1.86
CA ARG A 24 1.35 23.49 -0.40
C ARG A 24 0.49 24.63 0.13
N ALA A 25 0.66 25.83 -0.41
CA ALA A 25 -0.11 27.00 -0.01
C ALA A 25 -1.63 26.84 -0.29
N VAL A 26 -1.98 26.12 -1.36
CA VAL A 26 -3.38 25.82 -1.72
C VAL A 26 -3.97 24.77 -0.79
N PHE A 27 -3.22 23.69 -0.46
CA PHE A 27 -3.76 22.57 0.30
C PHE A 27 -3.70 22.73 1.81
N LYS A 28 -2.77 23.52 2.32
CA LYS A 28 -2.61 23.76 3.78
C LYS A 28 -3.88 24.32 4.46
N PRO A 29 -4.57 25.34 3.91
CA PRO A 29 -5.81 25.85 4.51
C PRO A 29 -6.93 24.81 4.55
N LEU A 30 -6.87 23.78 3.70
CA LEU A 30 -7.83 22.70 3.63
C LEU A 30 -7.50 21.55 4.61
N GLY A 31 -6.45 21.70 5.42
CA GLY A 31 -6.00 20.66 6.36
C GLY A 31 -5.27 19.49 5.70
N TYR A 32 -4.60 19.73 4.57
CA TYR A 32 -3.79 18.72 3.91
C TYR A 32 -2.32 19.10 3.85
N ALA A 33 -1.45 18.14 4.21
CA ALA A 33 -0.02 18.22 3.98
C ALA A 33 0.34 17.62 2.62
N VAL A 34 1.16 18.30 1.85
CA VAL A 34 1.73 17.80 0.59
C VAL A 34 3.15 17.35 0.85
N LEU A 35 3.39 16.04 0.74
CA LEU A 35 4.70 15.41 0.89
C LEU A 35 5.22 15.01 -0.48
N LEU A 36 6.47 15.34 -0.76
CA LEU A 36 7.16 14.96 -1.98
C LEU A 36 8.29 13.99 -1.64
N TYR A 37 8.30 12.84 -2.30
CA TYR A 37 9.32 11.82 -2.16
C TYR A 37 10.15 11.77 -3.44
N PRO A 38 11.46 12.06 -3.36
CA PRO A 38 12.34 12.02 -4.52
C PRO A 38 12.63 10.59 -4.98
N ALA A 39 13.47 10.45 -6.01
CA ALA A 39 13.96 9.14 -6.44
C ALA A 39 14.56 8.34 -5.24
N PRO A 40 14.40 7.02 -5.19
CA PRO A 40 13.80 6.15 -6.20
C PRO A 40 12.27 6.04 -6.14
N MET A 41 11.60 6.62 -5.15
CA MET A 41 10.16 6.49 -4.98
C MET A 41 9.35 7.35 -5.94
N GLN A 42 9.80 8.58 -6.23
CA GLN A 42 9.15 9.56 -7.11
C GLN A 42 7.63 9.63 -6.88
N ALA A 43 7.20 9.91 -5.67
CA ALA A 43 5.81 9.98 -5.29
C ALA A 43 5.46 11.32 -4.62
N ALA A 44 4.26 11.82 -4.88
CA ALA A 44 3.67 12.91 -4.13
C ALA A 44 2.47 12.41 -3.34
N ALA A 45 2.45 12.64 -2.03
CA ALA A 45 1.37 12.23 -1.16
C ALA A 45 0.60 13.45 -0.62
N LEU A 46 -0.71 13.38 -0.69
CA LEU A 46 -1.62 14.31 -0.03
C LEU A 46 -2.13 13.64 1.24
N VAL A 47 -1.64 14.10 2.38
CA VAL A 47 -1.97 13.54 3.69
C VAL A 47 -2.99 14.44 4.38
N ASN A 48 -4.10 13.88 4.83
CA ASN A 48 -5.08 14.61 5.63
C ASN A 48 -4.57 14.70 7.08
N GLU A 49 -4.45 15.92 7.60
CA GLU A 49 -4.03 16.18 8.97
C GLU A 49 -5.18 16.03 9.99
N HIS A 50 -6.43 15.93 9.52
CA HIS A 50 -7.59 15.70 10.37
C HIS A 50 -7.84 14.21 10.58
N GLU A 51 -7.66 13.72 11.79
CA GLU A 51 -7.85 12.30 12.15
C GLU A 51 -9.25 11.75 11.80
N GLY A 52 -10.28 12.59 11.89
CA GLY A 52 -11.67 12.17 11.62
C GLY A 52 -12.01 11.91 10.15
N SER A 53 -11.19 12.35 9.20
CA SER A 53 -11.43 12.21 7.76
C SER A 53 -10.41 11.32 7.04
N GLN A 54 -9.64 10.54 7.78
CA GLN A 54 -8.73 9.58 7.20
C GLN A 54 -9.48 8.39 6.60
N ALA A 55 -9.08 7.97 5.41
CA ALA A 55 -9.65 6.78 4.79
C ALA A 55 -9.27 5.53 5.60
N ARG A 56 -10.29 4.78 6.05
CA ARG A 56 -10.07 3.52 6.76
C ARG A 56 -10.18 2.36 5.78
N LEU A 57 -9.12 1.58 5.70
CA LEU A 57 -9.16 0.32 4.97
C LEU A 57 -9.92 -0.74 5.76
N LEU A 58 -10.68 -1.56 5.05
CA LEU A 58 -11.33 -2.73 5.63
C LEU A 58 -10.29 -3.79 5.99
N LYS A 59 -10.64 -4.71 6.90
CA LYS A 59 -9.73 -5.77 7.38
C LYS A 59 -8.99 -6.49 6.24
N TYR A 60 -9.71 -6.95 5.22
CA TYR A 60 -9.10 -7.68 4.10
C TYR A 60 -8.30 -6.79 3.17
N GLU A 61 -8.66 -5.51 3.03
CA GLU A 61 -7.87 -4.52 2.29
C GLU A 61 -6.52 -4.27 2.98
N SER A 62 -6.53 -4.12 4.30
CA SER A 62 -5.31 -3.95 5.11
C SER A 62 -4.41 -5.19 5.04
N ILE A 63 -4.99 -6.39 5.10
CA ILE A 63 -4.24 -7.64 4.99
C ILE A 63 -3.61 -7.77 3.60
N LEU A 64 -4.38 -7.51 2.54
CA LEU A 64 -3.84 -7.56 1.18
C LEU A 64 -2.72 -6.53 0.98
N LEU A 65 -2.90 -5.31 1.50
CA LEU A 65 -1.87 -4.28 1.43
C LEU A 65 -0.59 -4.71 2.16
N LEU A 66 -0.71 -5.36 3.32
CA LEU A 66 0.43 -5.90 4.07
C LEU A 66 1.17 -6.97 3.26
N VAL A 67 0.45 -7.90 2.64
CA VAL A 67 1.03 -8.94 1.78
C VAL A 67 1.75 -8.33 0.57
N LEU A 68 1.11 -7.38 -0.10
CA LEU A 68 1.72 -6.72 -1.26
C LEU A 68 2.97 -5.93 -0.87
N ARG A 69 2.97 -5.28 0.31
CA ARG A 69 4.16 -4.61 0.83
C ARG A 69 5.30 -5.60 1.11
N LEU A 70 5.00 -6.75 1.71
CA LEU A 70 5.98 -7.80 1.97
C LEU A 70 6.60 -8.30 0.66
N LEU A 71 5.76 -8.67 -0.30
CA LEU A 71 6.21 -9.13 -1.62
C LEU A 71 7.00 -8.06 -2.38
N TYR A 72 6.59 -6.79 -2.26
CA TYR A 72 7.33 -5.66 -2.83
C TYR A 72 8.75 -5.59 -2.29
N LEU A 73 8.94 -5.68 -0.97
CA LEU A 73 10.28 -5.65 -0.36
C LEU A 73 11.12 -6.85 -0.78
N GLN A 74 10.56 -8.06 -0.75
CA GLN A 74 11.25 -9.28 -1.18
C GLN A 74 11.72 -9.20 -2.64
N LYS A 75 10.86 -8.72 -3.53
CA LYS A 75 11.22 -8.55 -4.95
C LYS A 75 12.28 -7.46 -5.15
N ARG A 76 12.20 -6.37 -4.39
CA ARG A 76 13.21 -5.30 -4.46
C ARG A 76 14.58 -5.75 -3.97
N GLU A 77 14.65 -6.61 -2.97
CA GLU A 77 15.91 -7.21 -2.50
C GLU A 77 16.50 -8.18 -3.52
N SER A 78 15.66 -8.97 -4.20
CA SER A 78 16.08 -9.98 -5.17
C SER A 78 16.41 -9.39 -6.56
N LEU A 79 15.74 -8.30 -6.96
CA LEU A 79 15.98 -7.61 -8.21
C LEU A 79 17.13 -6.63 -7.99
N ALA A 80 18.34 -6.98 -8.46
CA ALA A 80 19.45 -6.04 -8.49
C ALA A 80 19.00 -4.73 -9.16
N ALA A 81 18.92 -3.68 -8.39
CA ALA A 81 18.81 -2.22 -8.66
C ALA A 81 18.18 -1.68 -9.99
N SER A 82 17.83 -2.50 -10.97
CA SER A 82 17.48 -2.06 -12.33
C SER A 82 16.02 -2.26 -12.75
N ALA A 83 15.18 -2.90 -11.93
CA ALA A 83 13.78 -3.07 -12.29
C ALA A 83 12.94 -1.93 -11.70
N ASP A 84 12.45 -1.04 -12.57
CA ASP A 84 11.55 0.06 -12.18
C ASP A 84 10.18 -0.44 -11.74
N GLU A 85 9.77 -1.65 -12.17
CA GLU A 85 8.48 -2.24 -11.90
C GLU A 85 8.59 -3.50 -11.04
N VAL A 86 7.79 -3.57 -9.98
CA VAL A 86 7.66 -4.77 -9.15
C VAL A 86 6.36 -5.49 -9.50
N LEU A 87 6.49 -6.65 -10.13
CA LEU A 87 5.39 -7.52 -10.52
C LEU A 87 5.31 -8.72 -9.57
N VAL A 88 4.12 -8.98 -9.04
CA VAL A 88 3.81 -10.17 -8.25
C VAL A 88 2.67 -10.95 -8.92
N THR A 89 2.65 -12.28 -8.75
CA THR A 89 1.56 -13.11 -9.26
C THR A 89 0.45 -13.28 -8.23
N VAL A 90 -0.75 -13.62 -8.67
CA VAL A 90 -1.85 -13.97 -7.77
C VAL A 90 -1.49 -15.19 -6.92
N GLU A 91 -0.70 -16.13 -7.47
CA GLU A 91 -0.20 -17.29 -6.73
C GLU A 91 0.68 -16.89 -5.55
N GLU A 92 1.66 -15.97 -5.77
CA GLU A 92 2.51 -15.45 -4.70
C GLU A 92 1.68 -14.76 -3.60
N VAL A 93 0.70 -13.95 -3.99
CA VAL A 93 -0.22 -13.30 -3.05
C VAL A 93 -1.02 -14.33 -2.25
N GLN A 94 -1.57 -15.36 -2.89
CA GLN A 94 -2.33 -16.39 -2.19
C GLN A 94 -1.46 -17.24 -1.27
N ALA A 95 -0.22 -17.54 -1.66
CA ALA A 95 0.73 -18.27 -0.82
C ALA A 95 1.04 -17.50 0.49
N GLU A 96 1.24 -16.19 0.41
CA GLU A 96 1.44 -15.36 1.61
C GLU A 96 0.17 -15.26 2.46
N LEU A 97 -0.99 -15.11 1.84
CA LEU A 97 -2.27 -15.09 2.56
C LEU A 97 -2.57 -16.40 3.30
N GLN A 98 -2.17 -17.55 2.74
CA GLN A 98 -2.34 -18.86 3.39
C GLN A 98 -1.52 -18.96 4.69
N LYS A 99 -0.33 -18.37 4.74
CA LYS A 99 0.51 -18.33 5.96
C LYS A 99 -0.16 -17.55 7.10
N MET A 100 -1.10 -16.67 6.79
CA MET A 100 -1.81 -15.85 7.79
C MET A 100 -3.03 -16.55 8.41
N ASN A 101 -3.32 -17.80 8.06
CA ASN A 101 -4.45 -18.60 8.59
C ASN A 101 -5.78 -17.82 8.60
N LEU A 102 -6.08 -17.16 7.48
CA LEU A 102 -7.33 -16.41 7.35
C LEU A 102 -8.54 -17.36 7.35
N PRO A 103 -9.63 -16.99 8.03
CA PRO A 103 -10.83 -17.84 8.14
C PRO A 103 -11.53 -18.05 6.79
N ARG A 104 -11.27 -17.19 5.80
CA ARG A 104 -11.84 -17.26 4.47
C ARG A 104 -10.74 -17.10 3.41
N LYS A 105 -10.72 -18.03 2.45
CA LYS A 105 -9.88 -17.88 1.26
C LYS A 105 -10.39 -16.69 0.43
N LEU A 106 -9.47 -15.91 -0.10
CA LEU A 106 -9.80 -14.85 -1.05
C LEU A 106 -10.06 -15.49 -2.41
N ASP A 107 -11.33 -15.52 -2.82
CA ASP A 107 -11.72 -15.87 -4.17
C ASP A 107 -11.37 -14.73 -5.16
N GLN A 108 -11.43 -15.04 -6.44
CA GLN A 108 -11.11 -14.10 -7.52
C GLN A 108 -11.96 -12.82 -7.43
N GLN A 109 -13.27 -12.95 -7.20
CA GLN A 109 -14.17 -11.79 -7.15
C GLN A 109 -13.82 -10.86 -5.98
N THR A 110 -13.51 -11.45 -4.83
CA THR A 110 -13.07 -10.71 -3.65
C THR A 110 -11.75 -10.00 -3.92
N LEU A 111 -10.77 -10.69 -4.54
CA LEU A 111 -9.49 -10.10 -4.90
C LEU A 111 -9.68 -8.92 -5.88
N GLU A 112 -10.48 -9.07 -6.92
CA GLU A 112 -10.78 -7.99 -7.86
C GLU A 112 -11.42 -6.77 -7.16
N LYS A 113 -12.31 -7.01 -6.19
CA LYS A 113 -12.94 -5.94 -5.41
C LYS A 113 -11.92 -5.21 -4.54
N LEU A 114 -11.05 -5.93 -3.85
CA LEU A 114 -9.99 -5.35 -3.03
C LEU A 114 -8.98 -4.57 -3.90
N MET A 115 -8.63 -5.09 -5.07
CA MET A 115 -7.72 -4.42 -6.00
C MET A 115 -8.27 -3.11 -6.53
N ARG A 116 -9.60 -2.93 -6.66
CA ARG A 116 -10.20 -1.64 -7.02
C ARG A 116 -9.87 -0.57 -5.97
N THR A 117 -9.94 -0.91 -4.69
CA THR A 117 -9.57 0.01 -3.60
C THR A 117 -8.09 0.37 -3.68
N LEU A 118 -7.20 -0.62 -3.82
CA LEU A 118 -5.76 -0.37 -3.88
C LEU A 118 -5.37 0.45 -5.12
N ARG A 119 -6.00 0.20 -6.26
CA ARG A 119 -5.81 1.00 -7.48
C ARG A 119 -6.25 2.46 -7.27
N ARG A 120 -7.38 2.68 -6.59
CA ARG A 120 -7.87 4.04 -6.28
C ARG A 120 -6.86 4.86 -5.48
N TYR A 121 -6.07 4.21 -4.63
CA TYR A 121 -5.04 4.85 -3.82
C TYR A 121 -3.64 4.77 -4.45
N ASN A 122 -3.51 4.31 -5.69
CA ASN A 122 -2.23 4.12 -6.39
C ASN A 122 -1.22 3.27 -5.60
N LEU A 123 -1.69 2.19 -5.02
CA LEU A 123 -0.87 1.25 -4.24
C LEU A 123 -0.49 0.02 -5.05
N ALA A 124 -1.42 -0.48 -5.85
CA ALA A 124 -1.21 -1.59 -6.76
C ALA A 124 -2.27 -1.58 -7.86
N ARG A 125 -1.97 -2.19 -9.00
CA ARG A 125 -2.93 -2.41 -10.09
C ARG A 125 -2.77 -3.79 -10.72
N PRO A 126 -3.85 -4.43 -11.18
CA PRO A 126 -3.73 -5.64 -11.98
C PRO A 126 -3.18 -5.29 -13.38
N VAL A 127 -2.31 -6.17 -13.89
CA VAL A 127 -1.83 -6.13 -15.28
C VAL A 127 -2.74 -7.01 -16.11
N GLY A 128 -3.73 -6.42 -16.76
CA GLY A 128 -4.77 -7.16 -17.47
C GLY A 128 -5.88 -7.69 -16.54
N ARG A 129 -6.49 -8.81 -16.93
CA ARG A 129 -7.55 -9.49 -16.14
C ARG A 129 -6.95 -10.42 -15.10
N LEU A 130 -7.53 -10.43 -13.90
CA LEU A 130 -7.19 -11.40 -12.85
C LEU A 130 -7.97 -12.72 -13.10
N SER A 131 -7.56 -13.51 -14.09
CA SER A 131 -8.27 -14.72 -14.51
C SER A 131 -7.69 -16.03 -13.98
N GLY A 132 -6.47 -16.00 -13.43
CA GLY A 132 -5.77 -17.19 -12.96
C GLY A 132 -4.67 -16.87 -11.95
N LEU A 133 -3.99 -17.89 -11.46
CA LEU A 133 -2.91 -17.78 -10.48
C LEU A 133 -1.67 -17.08 -11.05
N ASP A 134 -1.44 -17.20 -12.36
CA ASP A 134 -0.37 -16.57 -13.13
C ASP A 134 -0.63 -15.07 -13.43
N SER A 135 -1.85 -14.58 -13.15
CA SER A 135 -2.20 -13.17 -13.35
C SER A 135 -1.28 -12.27 -12.53
N ARG A 136 -0.86 -11.17 -13.13
CA ARG A 136 0.14 -10.27 -12.56
C ARG A 136 -0.50 -9.04 -11.93
N ILE A 137 0.10 -8.62 -10.84
CA ILE A 137 -0.24 -7.40 -10.12
C ILE A 137 1.03 -6.56 -10.05
N GLU A 138 0.96 -5.34 -10.53
CA GLU A 138 2.01 -4.34 -10.36
C GLU A 138 1.83 -3.67 -9.01
N VAL A 139 2.88 -3.69 -8.21
CA VAL A 139 2.89 -3.10 -6.87
C VAL A 139 3.76 -1.84 -6.89
N PHE A 140 3.17 -0.72 -6.49
CA PHE A 140 3.86 0.56 -6.51
C PHE A 140 4.68 0.82 -5.23
N PRO A 141 5.76 1.60 -5.29
CA PRO A 141 6.55 1.99 -4.11
C PRO A 141 5.71 2.67 -3.02
N THR A 142 4.58 3.24 -3.41
CA THR A 142 3.62 3.92 -2.53
C THR A 142 3.01 3.02 -1.45
N VAL A 143 3.09 1.69 -1.58
CA VAL A 143 2.72 0.75 -0.51
C VAL A 143 3.53 0.96 0.77
N LEU A 144 4.78 1.46 0.65
CA LEU A 144 5.64 1.77 1.78
C LEU A 144 5.16 3.00 2.55
N LEU A 145 4.49 3.94 1.86
CA LEU A 145 3.90 5.14 2.47
C LEU A 145 2.58 4.84 3.15
N ALA A 146 1.79 3.95 2.55
CA ALA A 146 0.48 3.55 3.09
C ALA A 146 0.61 2.71 4.38
N LEU A 147 1.70 1.94 4.51
CA LEU A 147 2.05 1.17 5.70
C LEU A 147 3.51 1.45 6.09
N PRO A 148 3.82 2.54 6.78
CA PRO A 148 5.17 2.83 7.25
C PRO A 148 5.61 1.82 8.33
N ASP A 149 6.92 1.61 8.48
CA ASP A 149 7.48 0.65 9.45
C ASP A 149 7.03 0.93 10.88
N ALA A 150 6.90 2.21 11.26
CA ALA A 150 6.40 2.61 12.57
C ALA A 150 4.97 2.11 12.83
N ALA A 151 4.09 2.16 11.83
CA ALA A 151 2.71 1.67 11.96
C ALA A 151 2.68 0.13 12.13
N LEU A 152 3.56 -0.59 11.43
CA LEU A 152 3.69 -2.04 11.58
C LEU A 152 4.24 -2.42 12.96
N ALA A 153 5.25 -1.71 13.45
CA ALA A 153 5.82 -1.94 14.77
C ALA A 153 4.76 -1.70 15.87
N ASN A 154 3.98 -0.63 15.77
CA ASN A 154 2.89 -0.34 16.71
C ASN A 154 1.81 -1.43 16.69
N ALA A 155 1.36 -1.86 15.51
CA ALA A 155 0.36 -2.92 15.38
C ALA A 155 0.86 -4.26 15.92
N ALA A 156 2.14 -4.59 15.72
CA ALA A 156 2.76 -5.78 16.29
C ALA A 156 2.82 -5.72 17.83
N ALA A 157 3.19 -4.57 18.40
CA ALA A 157 3.24 -4.36 19.84
C ALA A 157 1.85 -4.44 20.48
N GLU A 158 0.82 -3.86 19.85
CA GLU A 158 -0.58 -3.96 20.31
C GLU A 158 -1.09 -5.40 20.27
N SER A 159 -0.78 -6.12 19.18
CA SER A 159 -1.15 -7.54 19.04
C SER A 159 -0.49 -8.42 20.10
N ALA A 160 0.77 -8.17 20.44
CA ALA A 160 1.47 -8.88 21.51
C ALA A 160 0.83 -8.62 22.88
N ARG A 161 0.55 -7.36 23.22
CA ARG A 161 -0.13 -6.98 24.47
C ARG A 161 -1.52 -7.62 24.60
N ALA A 162 -2.28 -7.68 23.51
CA ALA A 162 -3.60 -8.30 23.50
C ALA A 162 -3.52 -9.83 23.76
N ARG A 163 -2.51 -10.51 23.22
CA ARG A 163 -2.28 -11.96 23.50
C ARG A 163 -1.89 -12.20 24.94
N ASP A 164 -1.01 -11.38 25.51
CA ASP A 164 -0.58 -11.49 26.90
C ASP A 164 -1.75 -11.26 27.86
N ALA A 165 -2.62 -10.29 27.59
CA ALA A 165 -3.82 -10.03 28.37
C ALA A 165 -4.80 -11.21 28.34
N LEU A 166 -5.01 -11.84 27.18
CA LEU A 166 -5.86 -13.02 27.02
C LEU A 166 -5.27 -14.24 27.75
N GLY A 167 -3.94 -14.40 27.72
CA GLY A 167 -3.25 -15.48 28.43
C GLY A 167 -3.29 -15.34 29.96
N GLN A 168 -3.47 -14.13 30.50
CA GLN A 168 -3.62 -13.89 31.94
C GLN A 168 -5.05 -14.14 32.45
N VAL A 169 -6.07 -13.99 31.60
CA VAL A 169 -7.47 -14.25 31.96
C VAL A 169 -7.82 -15.75 31.93
N ALA A 170 -7.01 -16.56 31.23
CA ALA A 170 -7.21 -18.00 31.07
C ALA A 170 -6.48 -18.84 32.13
N ARG A 171 -5.87 -18.23 33.16
CA ARG A 171 -5.29 -18.86 34.34
C ARG A 171 -6.09 -18.55 35.58
#